data_76eeff368762232e08d6eeb43565e4e6
#
_entry.id   76eeff368762232e08d6eeb43565e4e6
#
_cell.length_a   1.000
_cell.length_b   1.000
_cell.length_c   1.000
_cell.angle_alpha   90.00
_cell.angle_beta   90.00
_cell.angle_gamma   90.00
#
_symmetry.space_group_name_H-M   'P 1'
#
loop_
_entity.id
_entity.type
_entity.pdbx_description
1 polymer ?
#
loop_
_entity_poly.entity_id
_entity_poly.type
_entity_poly.pdbx_seq_one_letter_code
_entity_poly.pdbx_strand_id
1 'polypeptide(L)'
;MILFITACENGPVEYKPESGSVSGKVTFQNIDNWPSSSSIAIALSLYWPPQGAPAAFTSISYDSLIINQNVGSYNYIFENITLNRAYGSIAVSWKDPNDNNSETNQHVLGAYGGSLAAEFWDADSIMLTDDIYEIENLDFIVDLD
;
A
#
# COMPACT_ATOMS: atom_id res chain seq x y z
N MET A 1 -44.98 48.13 -2.89
CA MET A 1 -44.79 46.69 -3.25
C MET A 1 -43.32 46.40 -3.03
N ILE A 2 -42.98 45.74 -1.92
CA ILE A 2 -41.59 45.42 -1.54
C ILE A 2 -41.31 43.99 -2.03
N LEU A 3 -40.39 43.87 -2.97
CA LEU A 3 -39.96 42.57 -3.50
C LEU A 3 -38.89 42.01 -2.54
N PHE A 4 -39.22 41.00 -1.75
CA PHE A 4 -38.26 40.23 -1.01
C PHE A 4 -37.59 39.24 -1.97
N ILE A 5 -36.34 39.52 -2.37
CA ILE A 5 -35.50 38.56 -3.01
C ILE A 5 -34.90 37.69 -1.90
N THR A 6 -35.48 36.53 -1.66
CA THR A 6 -34.82 35.49 -0.89
C THR A 6 -33.68 34.94 -1.74
N ALA A 7 -32.47 35.46 -1.53
CA ALA A 7 -31.27 34.80 -2.00
C ALA A 7 -31.19 33.45 -1.26
N CYS A 8 -31.40 32.34 -1.95
CA CYS A 8 -30.96 31.03 -1.48
C CYS A 8 -29.45 31.11 -1.42
N GLU A 9 -28.89 31.35 -0.25
CA GLU A 9 -27.49 31.07 0.02
C GLU A 9 -27.31 29.55 0.01
N ASN A 10 -27.10 28.98 -1.19
CA ASN A 10 -26.43 27.72 -1.29
C ASN A 10 -24.96 28.04 -0.96
N GLY A 11 -24.58 27.84 0.32
CA GLY A 11 -23.19 27.84 0.71
C GLY A 11 -22.40 26.87 -0.17
N PRO A 12 -21.07 27.04 -0.34
CA PRO A 12 -20.24 26.11 -1.11
C PRO A 12 -20.51 24.70 -0.61
N VAL A 13 -20.93 23.79 -1.50
CA VAL A 13 -21.09 22.38 -1.18
C VAL A 13 -19.67 21.87 -0.91
N GLU A 14 -19.38 21.59 0.36
CA GLU A 14 -18.11 21.01 0.75
C GLU A 14 -18.02 19.60 0.14
N TYR A 15 -16.98 19.39 -0.69
CA TYR A 15 -16.73 18.08 -1.28
C TYR A 15 -16.35 17.11 -0.16
N LYS A 16 -17.14 16.05 -0.03
CA LYS A 16 -16.85 14.95 0.89
C LYS A 16 -16.51 13.70 0.09
N PRO A 17 -15.27 13.20 0.18
CA PRO A 17 -14.89 11.98 -0.52
C PRO A 17 -15.60 10.77 0.08
N GLU A 18 -15.98 9.81 -0.76
CA GLU A 18 -16.58 8.54 -0.32
C GLU A 18 -15.51 7.49 0.03
N SER A 19 -14.35 7.59 -0.59
CA SER A 19 -13.22 6.67 -0.40
C SER A 19 -11.90 7.40 -0.65
N GLY A 20 -10.81 6.77 -0.27
CA GLY A 20 -9.47 7.29 -0.48
C GLY A 20 -8.62 6.43 -1.38
N SER A 21 -7.40 6.90 -1.61
CA SER A 21 -6.36 6.17 -2.33
C SER A 21 -5.00 6.33 -1.66
N VAL A 22 -4.15 5.33 -1.85
CA VAL A 22 -2.75 5.36 -1.45
C VAL A 22 -1.90 4.87 -2.61
N SER A 23 -0.76 5.50 -2.85
CA SER A 23 0.12 5.15 -3.94
C SER A 23 1.58 5.40 -3.59
N GLY A 24 2.46 4.75 -4.33
CA GLY A 24 3.90 4.89 -4.17
C GLY A 24 4.66 3.99 -5.13
N LYS A 25 5.94 3.85 -4.85
CA LYS A 25 6.86 3.03 -5.63
C LYS A 25 7.65 2.09 -4.71
N VAL A 26 7.64 0.82 -5.05
CA VAL A 26 8.56 -0.15 -4.46
C VAL A 26 9.79 -0.28 -5.35
N THR A 27 10.96 -0.19 -4.75
CA THR A 27 12.23 -0.46 -5.41
C THR A 27 12.81 -1.76 -4.87
N PHE A 28 12.96 -2.74 -5.75
CA PHE A 28 13.58 -4.02 -5.44
C PHE A 28 15.07 -3.96 -5.75
N GLN A 29 15.90 -4.26 -4.79
CA GLN A 29 17.33 -4.47 -4.96
C GLN A 29 17.61 -5.96 -5.08
N ASN A 30 18.71 -6.31 -5.75
CA ASN A 30 19.15 -7.70 -5.94
C ASN A 30 18.09 -8.58 -6.65
N ILE A 31 17.48 -8.03 -7.70
CA ILE A 31 16.39 -8.72 -8.44
C ILE A 31 16.85 -10.03 -9.12
N ASP A 32 18.15 -10.28 -9.25
CA ASP A 32 18.66 -11.57 -9.68
C ASP A 32 18.25 -12.71 -8.72
N ASN A 33 17.92 -12.38 -7.48
CA ASN A 33 17.36 -13.28 -6.46
C ASN A 33 15.83 -13.36 -6.48
N TRP A 34 15.18 -12.81 -7.51
CA TRP A 34 13.72 -12.86 -7.60
C TRP A 34 13.21 -14.30 -7.47
N PRO A 35 12.29 -14.58 -6.56
CA PRO A 35 11.80 -15.93 -6.33
C PRO A 35 11.16 -16.50 -7.60
N SER A 36 11.69 -17.58 -8.11
CA SER A 36 11.09 -18.31 -9.23
C SER A 36 9.80 -19.00 -8.81
N SER A 37 8.79 -18.98 -9.66
CA SER A 37 7.49 -19.66 -9.47
C SER A 37 6.70 -19.27 -8.21
N SER A 38 6.93 -18.08 -7.65
CA SER A 38 6.26 -17.62 -6.44
C SER A 38 5.42 -16.37 -6.68
N SER A 39 4.46 -16.14 -5.80
CA SER A 39 3.68 -14.91 -5.78
C SER A 39 4.32 -13.90 -4.85
N ILE A 40 4.82 -12.81 -5.43
CA ILE A 40 5.10 -11.59 -4.66
C ILE A 40 3.87 -10.69 -4.76
N ALA A 41 3.48 -10.12 -3.65
CA ALA A 41 2.37 -9.18 -3.59
C ALA A 41 2.73 -7.98 -2.73
N ILE A 42 2.19 -6.82 -3.08
CA ILE A 42 2.14 -5.65 -2.21
C ILE A 42 0.74 -5.53 -1.66
N ALA A 43 0.62 -5.24 -0.37
CA ALA A 43 -0.66 -5.17 0.32
C ALA A 43 -0.72 -4.02 1.31
N LEU A 44 -1.88 -3.39 1.40
CA LEU A 44 -2.26 -2.49 2.49
C LEU A 44 -2.88 -3.33 3.60
N SER A 45 -2.16 -3.50 4.70
CA SER A 45 -2.56 -4.35 5.83
C SER A 45 -3.33 -3.56 6.86
N LEU A 46 -4.33 -4.22 7.49
CA LEU A 46 -5.10 -3.60 8.57
C LEU A 46 -4.29 -3.52 9.87
N TYR A 47 -3.39 -4.45 10.06
CA TYR A 47 -2.57 -4.58 11.25
C TYR A 47 -1.09 -4.68 10.90
N TRP A 48 -0.23 -4.34 11.85
CA TRP A 48 1.19 -4.57 11.76
C TRP A 48 1.70 -5.31 13.01
N PRO A 49 2.43 -6.43 12.89
CA PRO A 49 2.70 -7.16 11.63
C PRO A 49 1.43 -7.63 10.92
N PRO A 50 1.49 -7.89 9.59
CA PRO A 50 0.31 -8.28 8.82
C PRO A 50 -0.39 -9.52 9.38
N GLN A 51 -1.69 -9.43 9.56
CA GLN A 51 -2.55 -10.52 10.06
C GLN A 51 -3.87 -10.52 9.30
N GLY A 52 -4.32 -11.70 8.91
CA GLY A 52 -5.58 -11.86 8.21
C GLY A 52 -5.56 -11.30 6.78
N ALA A 53 -6.75 -11.07 6.24
CA ALA A 53 -6.89 -10.53 4.90
C ALA A 53 -6.48 -9.05 4.84
N PRO A 54 -5.72 -8.61 3.83
CA PRO A 54 -5.39 -7.20 3.65
C PRO A 54 -6.61 -6.39 3.22
N ALA A 55 -6.56 -5.06 3.45
CA ALA A 55 -7.57 -4.14 2.94
C ALA A 55 -7.54 -4.03 1.42
N ALA A 56 -6.35 -4.08 0.84
CA ALA A 56 -6.11 -4.11 -0.60
C ALA A 56 -4.79 -4.81 -0.89
N PHE A 57 -4.67 -5.43 -2.05
CA PHE A 57 -3.42 -6.04 -2.49
C PHE A 57 -3.33 -6.10 -4.02
N THR A 58 -2.12 -6.19 -4.53
CA THR A 58 -1.86 -6.52 -5.94
C THR A 58 -0.65 -7.44 -6.06
N SER A 59 -0.73 -8.39 -6.99
CA SER A 59 0.40 -9.26 -7.30
C SER A 59 1.41 -8.53 -8.16
N ILE A 60 2.69 -8.78 -7.91
CA ILE A 60 3.81 -8.23 -8.68
C ILE A 60 4.51 -9.38 -9.38
N SER A 61 4.59 -9.34 -10.70
CA SER A 61 5.40 -10.27 -11.51
C SER A 61 6.73 -9.62 -11.88
N TYR A 62 7.75 -10.43 -12.11
CA TYR A 62 9.05 -9.94 -12.57
C TYR A 62 8.93 -9.12 -13.86
N ASP A 63 8.08 -9.57 -14.79
CA ASP A 63 7.85 -8.89 -16.08
C ASP A 63 7.16 -7.52 -15.95
N SER A 64 6.53 -7.25 -14.80
CA SER A 64 5.90 -5.94 -14.52
C SER A 64 6.86 -4.89 -13.97
N LEU A 65 8.11 -5.27 -13.67
CA LEU A 65 9.10 -4.36 -13.14
C LEU A 65 9.70 -3.48 -14.23
N ILE A 66 9.99 -2.24 -13.86
CA ILE A 66 10.88 -1.37 -14.63
C ILE A 66 12.29 -1.66 -14.16
N ILE A 67 13.09 -2.34 -15.01
CA ILE A 67 14.39 -2.87 -14.62
C ILE A 67 15.52 -1.98 -15.15
N ASN A 68 16.47 -1.69 -14.26
CA ASN A 68 17.75 -1.08 -14.57
C ASN A 68 18.85 -1.81 -13.80
N GLN A 69 19.69 -2.56 -14.51
CA GLN A 69 20.70 -3.44 -13.93
C GLN A 69 20.05 -4.43 -12.94
N ASN A 70 20.58 -4.57 -11.73
CA ASN A 70 20.06 -5.46 -10.69
C ASN A 70 19.05 -4.77 -9.74
N VAL A 71 18.32 -3.78 -10.27
CA VAL A 71 17.29 -3.02 -9.55
C VAL A 71 16.02 -3.00 -10.39
N GLY A 72 14.91 -3.32 -9.78
CA GLY A 72 13.58 -3.24 -10.40
C GLY A 72 12.66 -2.32 -9.60
N SER A 73 11.75 -1.64 -10.26
CA SER A 73 10.75 -0.82 -9.56
C SER A 73 9.34 -1.14 -10.04
N TYR A 74 8.39 -0.95 -9.14
CA TYR A 74 6.96 -1.13 -9.38
C TYR A 74 6.19 0.03 -8.77
N ASN A 75 5.39 0.74 -9.59
CA ASN A 75 4.46 1.74 -9.09
C ASN A 75 3.15 1.08 -8.73
N TYR A 76 2.64 1.36 -7.53
CA TYR A 76 1.38 0.82 -7.06
C TYR A 76 0.39 1.92 -6.71
N ILE A 77 -0.88 1.61 -6.82
CA ILE A 77 -1.99 2.40 -6.33
C ILE A 77 -3.08 1.48 -5.79
N PHE A 78 -3.59 1.81 -4.61
CA PHE A 78 -4.79 1.21 -4.04
C PHE A 78 -5.89 2.26 -4.00
N GLU A 79 -7.00 1.99 -4.66
CA GLU A 79 -8.17 2.86 -4.76
C GLU A 79 -9.33 2.30 -3.93
N ASN A 80 -10.36 3.13 -3.73
CA ASN A 80 -11.55 2.74 -2.98
C ASN A 80 -11.26 2.29 -1.54
N ILE A 81 -10.29 2.94 -0.90
CA ILE A 81 -9.88 2.62 0.47
C ILE A 81 -10.81 3.34 1.46
N THR A 82 -11.26 2.62 2.48
CA THR A 82 -12.14 3.16 3.53
C THR A 82 -11.47 4.29 4.28
N LEU A 83 -12.19 5.41 4.41
CA LEU A 83 -11.74 6.60 5.14
C LEU A 83 -11.96 6.47 6.65
N ASN A 84 -11.39 7.42 7.40
CA ASN A 84 -11.50 7.54 8.85
C ASN A 84 -11.06 6.27 9.58
N ARG A 85 -9.99 5.67 9.06
CA ARG A 85 -9.41 4.44 9.55
C ARG A 85 -7.90 4.48 9.46
N ALA A 86 -7.24 3.93 10.49
CA ALA A 86 -5.81 3.64 10.46
C ALA A 86 -5.55 2.27 9.85
N TYR A 87 -4.49 2.18 9.05
CA TYR A 87 -3.96 0.95 8.47
C TYR A 87 -2.59 0.68 9.06
N GLY A 88 -2.26 -0.58 9.29
CA GLY A 88 -1.02 -0.98 9.94
C GLY A 88 0.23 -0.64 9.14
N SER A 89 0.26 -0.99 7.88
CA SER A 89 1.32 -0.59 6.94
C SER A 89 1.03 -1.06 5.52
N ILE A 90 1.89 -0.63 4.57
CA ILE A 90 2.03 -1.23 3.24
C ILE A 90 3.25 -2.12 3.28
N ALA A 91 3.10 -3.38 2.87
CA ALA A 91 4.18 -4.35 2.87
C ALA A 91 4.21 -5.17 1.58
N VAL A 92 5.41 -5.59 1.22
CA VAL A 92 5.64 -6.60 0.18
C VAL A 92 5.86 -7.94 0.86
N SER A 93 5.17 -8.96 0.41
CA SER A 93 5.32 -10.32 0.89
C SER A 93 5.51 -11.32 -0.25
N TRP A 94 6.15 -12.41 0.08
CA TRP A 94 6.33 -13.57 -0.79
C TRP A 94 5.62 -14.78 -0.17
N LYS A 95 4.90 -15.51 -1.01
CA LYS A 95 4.29 -16.77 -0.61
C LYS A 95 5.18 -17.92 -1.06
N ASP A 96 5.72 -18.69 -0.11
CA ASP A 96 6.51 -19.87 -0.41
C ASP A 96 5.61 -20.99 -0.96
N PRO A 97 5.81 -21.39 -2.25
CA PRO A 97 5.02 -22.44 -2.86
C PRO A 97 5.33 -23.85 -2.32
N ASN A 98 6.45 -24.01 -1.62
CA ASN A 98 6.87 -25.30 -1.05
C ASN A 98 6.40 -25.49 0.39
N ASP A 99 5.91 -24.44 1.05
CA ASP A 99 5.31 -24.52 2.38
C ASP A 99 3.79 -24.53 2.27
N ASN A 100 3.19 -25.66 2.60
CA ASN A 100 1.73 -25.85 2.58
C ASN A 100 1.01 -25.29 3.82
N ASN A 101 1.75 -24.82 4.81
CA ASN A 101 1.17 -24.23 6.01
C ASN A 101 0.85 -22.75 5.80
N SER A 102 -0.42 -22.39 5.77
CA SER A 102 -0.87 -21.01 5.57
C SER A 102 -0.43 -20.03 6.67
N GLU A 103 -0.02 -20.54 7.82
CA GLU A 103 0.47 -19.69 8.92
C GLU A 103 1.95 -19.32 8.79
N THR A 104 2.72 -20.12 8.04
CA THR A 104 4.17 -19.93 7.92
C THR A 104 4.65 -19.62 6.51
N ASN A 105 3.82 -19.80 5.49
CA ASN A 105 4.22 -19.66 4.09
C ASN A 105 4.28 -18.23 3.55
N GLN A 106 3.88 -17.23 4.36
CA GLN A 106 3.94 -15.81 4.00
C GLN A 106 5.17 -15.17 4.65
N HIS A 107 6.05 -14.62 3.84
CA HIS A 107 7.25 -13.94 4.30
C HIS A 107 7.19 -12.47 3.91
N VAL A 108 7.29 -11.57 4.89
CA VAL A 108 7.42 -10.13 4.63
C VAL A 108 8.83 -9.85 4.13
N LEU A 109 8.93 -9.24 2.95
CA LEU A 109 10.21 -8.90 2.32
C LEU A 109 10.60 -7.44 2.57
N GLY A 110 9.64 -6.58 2.86
CA GLY A 110 9.85 -5.17 3.16
C GLY A 110 8.52 -4.46 3.41
N ALA A 111 8.60 -3.30 4.06
CA ALA A 111 7.44 -2.49 4.40
C ALA A 111 7.76 -1.00 4.36
N TYR A 112 6.74 -0.19 4.10
CA TYR A 112 6.86 1.27 4.15
C TYR A 112 7.23 1.72 5.57
N GLY A 113 8.27 2.56 5.69
CA GLY A 113 8.80 3.03 6.97
C GLY A 113 9.54 1.97 7.79
N GLY A 114 9.59 0.72 7.30
CA GLY A 114 10.30 -0.37 7.97
C GLY A 114 11.81 -0.31 7.76
N SER A 115 12.55 -0.81 8.74
CA SER A 115 14.00 -0.95 8.65
C SER A 115 14.39 -2.28 8.02
N LEU A 116 15.28 -2.25 7.02
CA LEU A 116 15.85 -3.46 6.41
C LEU A 116 16.75 -4.24 7.38
N ALA A 117 17.25 -3.61 8.45
CA ALA A 117 18.14 -4.21 9.43
C ALA A 117 17.44 -4.87 10.62
N ALA A 118 16.15 -4.65 10.77
CA ALA A 118 15.33 -5.20 11.84
C ALA A 118 14.14 -5.96 11.26
N GLU A 119 13.44 -6.71 12.06
CA GLU A 119 12.30 -7.54 11.69
C GLU A 119 11.05 -6.72 11.30
N PHE A 120 11.21 -5.57 10.65
CA PHE A 120 10.15 -4.66 10.20
C PHE A 120 9.16 -4.21 11.30
N TRP A 121 9.59 -4.22 12.55
CA TRP A 121 8.74 -3.86 13.70
C TRP A 121 8.36 -2.39 13.75
N ASP A 122 9.09 -1.54 13.02
CA ASP A 122 8.97 -0.09 12.98
C ASP A 122 8.27 0.44 11.70
N ALA A 123 7.54 -0.41 10.99
CA ALA A 123 6.79 0.02 9.80
C ALA A 123 5.79 1.14 10.14
N ASP A 124 5.67 2.11 9.22
CA ASP A 124 4.79 3.25 9.42
C ASP A 124 3.32 2.91 9.16
N SER A 125 2.46 3.34 10.05
CA SER A 125 1.01 3.29 9.86
C SER A 125 0.53 4.37 8.90
N ILE A 126 -0.62 4.13 8.26
CA ILE A 126 -1.24 5.04 7.30
C ILE A 126 -2.63 5.39 7.80
N MET A 127 -2.94 6.68 7.85
CA MET A 127 -4.26 7.18 8.26
C MET A 127 -4.90 7.95 7.13
N LEU A 128 -6.05 7.48 6.66
CA LEU A 128 -6.90 8.19 5.72
C LEU A 128 -8.08 8.82 6.45
N THR A 129 -8.38 10.06 6.10
CA THR A 129 -9.48 10.85 6.68
C THR A 129 -10.26 11.55 5.58
N ASP A 130 -11.38 12.19 5.92
CA ASP A 130 -12.14 13.02 4.98
C ASP A 130 -11.31 14.21 4.45
N ASP A 131 -10.30 14.67 5.20
CA ASP A 131 -9.44 15.78 4.82
C ASP A 131 -8.15 15.31 4.12
N ILE A 132 -7.68 14.09 4.44
CA ILE A 132 -6.49 13.46 3.87
C ILE A 132 -6.91 12.11 3.28
N TYR A 133 -7.42 12.13 2.07
CA TYR A 133 -7.98 10.96 1.39
C TYR A 133 -7.16 10.46 0.20
N GLU A 134 -6.16 11.21 -0.22
CA GLU A 134 -5.17 10.80 -1.23
C GLU A 134 -3.78 10.95 -0.63
N ILE A 135 -3.08 9.82 -0.45
CA ILE A 135 -1.70 9.81 0.05
C ILE A 135 -0.83 9.22 -1.04
N GLU A 136 0.11 10.00 -1.51
CA GLU A 136 1.05 9.65 -2.58
C GLU A 136 2.48 9.54 -2.06
N ASN A 137 3.37 8.99 -2.87
CA ASN A 137 4.81 8.90 -2.60
C ASN A 137 5.14 8.06 -1.35
N LEU A 138 4.36 7.03 -1.08
CA LEU A 138 4.68 6.04 -0.05
C LEU A 138 5.72 5.06 -0.62
N ASP A 139 6.93 5.57 -0.85
CA ASP A 139 8.02 4.85 -1.51
C ASP A 139 8.86 4.10 -0.50
N PHE A 140 9.26 2.87 -0.83
CA PHE A 140 10.16 2.08 0.01
C PHE A 140 10.98 1.07 -0.80
N ILE A 141 11.98 0.51 -0.15
CA ILE A 141 12.95 -0.41 -0.75
C ILE A 141 12.75 -1.81 -0.17
N VAL A 142 12.83 -2.80 -1.03
CA VAL A 142 12.86 -4.23 -0.70
C VAL A 142 14.20 -4.77 -1.19
N ASP A 143 14.98 -5.38 -0.31
CA ASP A 143 16.20 -6.08 -0.65
C ASP A 143 15.92 -7.58 -0.72
N LEU A 144 16.27 -8.20 -1.84
CA LEU A 144 16.04 -9.63 -2.08
C LEU A 144 17.29 -10.50 -1.73
N ASP A 145 18.26 -9.91 -1.03
CA ASP A 145 19.44 -10.64 -0.55
C ASP A 145 19.11 -11.58 0.59
#